data_1cd4a23dab5d8aae230793497168aa2e
#
_entry.id   1cd4a23dab5d8aae230793497168aa2e
#
_cell.length_a   1.000
_cell.length_b   1.000
_cell.length_c   1.000
_cell.angle_alpha   90.00
_cell.angle_beta   90.00
_cell.angle_gamma   90.00
#
_symmetry.space_group_name_H-M   'P 1'
#
loop_
_entity.id
_entity.type
_entity.pdbx_description
1 polymer ?
#
loop_
_entity_poly.entity_id
_entity_poly.type
_entity_poly.pdbx_seq_one_letter_code
_entity_poly.pdbx_strand_id
1 'polypeptide(L)'
;VPDSYNNKIEHYNRLHYPQPMGYFNAGVLLINLDYWRTNNVVSAFCQYASANPDSLYCHDQDILNYVFRDCKILLPLRYNMLNEYWFKTRHSVVSWEFESQMLYGQQHPAIIHFTGLPKPWFSNCRHPMKPEFERYRAMTPWRDVKERKWGDIKHFIEHIAQKLLVLSGMRNADFIEFNKYVKL
;
A
#
# COMPACT_ATOMS: atom_id res chain seq x y z
N VAL A 1 6.69 8.87 -2.42
CA VAL A 1 7.29 8.47 -3.71
C VAL A 1 6.19 8.35 -4.76
N PRO A 2 6.47 8.51 -6.07
CA PRO A 2 5.50 8.26 -7.13
C PRO A 2 4.92 6.85 -7.06
N ASP A 3 3.63 6.71 -7.36
CA ASP A 3 2.98 5.41 -7.50
C ASP A 3 2.81 5.12 -9.00
N SER A 4 3.72 4.34 -9.57
CA SER A 4 3.73 4.07 -11.01
C SER A 4 2.55 3.22 -11.47
N TYR A 5 2.01 2.38 -10.59
CA TYR A 5 0.84 1.54 -10.88
C TYR A 5 -0.43 2.37 -11.02
N ASN A 6 -0.63 3.36 -10.14
CA ASN A 6 -1.79 4.23 -10.12
C ASN A 6 -1.59 5.55 -10.88
N ASN A 7 -0.41 5.79 -11.47
CA ASN A 7 -0.12 6.99 -12.27
C ASN A 7 -0.66 6.88 -13.70
N LYS A 8 -1.97 6.62 -13.84
CA LYS A 8 -2.67 6.47 -15.10
C LYS A 8 -3.69 7.58 -15.29
N ILE A 9 -3.92 7.98 -16.52
CA ILE A 9 -4.84 9.08 -16.86
C ILE A 9 -6.25 8.86 -16.29
N GLU A 10 -6.70 7.60 -16.23
CA GLU A 10 -8.02 7.26 -15.68
C GLU A 10 -8.15 7.63 -14.20
N HIS A 11 -7.07 7.49 -13.41
CA HIS A 11 -7.06 7.90 -12.00
C HIS A 11 -7.18 9.42 -11.84
N TYR A 12 -6.47 10.18 -12.67
CA TYR A 12 -6.56 11.64 -12.65
C TYR A 12 -7.95 12.15 -13.06
N ASN A 13 -8.54 11.55 -14.11
CA ASN A 13 -9.89 11.87 -14.54
C ASN A 13 -10.91 11.55 -13.45
N ARG A 14 -10.78 10.40 -12.81
CA ARG A 14 -11.66 9.95 -11.72
C ARG A 14 -11.56 10.85 -10.48
N LEU A 15 -10.35 11.30 -10.14
CA LEU A 15 -10.10 12.16 -9.00
C LEU A 15 -10.23 13.67 -9.33
N HIS A 16 -10.51 13.99 -10.58
CA HIS A 16 -10.74 15.38 -11.05
C HIS A 16 -9.56 16.33 -10.77
N TYR A 17 -8.31 15.88 -11.01
CA TYR A 17 -7.17 16.77 -10.96
C TYR A 17 -6.13 16.50 -12.07
N PRO A 18 -5.30 17.50 -12.46
CA PRO A 18 -4.40 17.40 -13.61
C PRO A 18 -3.27 16.38 -13.40
N GLN A 19 -3.01 15.55 -14.41
CA GLN A 19 -1.93 14.55 -14.40
C GLN A 19 -0.53 15.10 -14.05
N PRO A 20 -0.11 16.33 -14.49
CA PRO A 20 1.20 16.85 -14.12
C PRO A 20 1.45 17.00 -12.62
N MET A 21 0.40 17.04 -11.81
CA MET A 21 0.51 17.08 -10.34
C MET A 21 0.99 15.77 -9.74
N GLY A 22 0.98 14.67 -10.50
CA GLY A 22 1.48 13.36 -10.11
C GLY A 22 0.70 12.68 -8.99
N TYR A 23 0.75 11.36 -8.95
CA TYR A 23 0.10 10.51 -7.94
C TYR A 23 1.17 9.82 -7.10
N PHE A 24 1.07 9.88 -5.76
CA PHE A 24 2.03 9.28 -4.85
C PHE A 24 1.43 8.13 -4.05
N ASN A 25 2.29 7.19 -3.70
CA ASN A 25 1.95 6.10 -2.78
C ASN A 25 1.96 6.61 -1.34
N ALA A 26 0.86 6.39 -0.62
CA ALA A 26 0.64 6.88 0.74
C ALA A 26 1.14 5.93 1.85
N GLY A 27 1.82 4.83 1.50
CA GLY A 27 2.29 3.87 2.50
C GLY A 27 3.41 4.39 3.41
N VAL A 28 4.13 5.45 3.00
CA VAL A 28 5.10 6.17 3.83
C VAL A 28 4.90 7.66 3.67
N LEU A 29 4.56 8.33 4.76
CA LEU A 29 4.26 9.75 4.82
C LEU A 29 5.11 10.45 5.88
N LEU A 30 5.66 11.60 5.54
CA LEU A 30 6.17 12.57 6.50
C LEU A 30 5.15 13.72 6.59
N ILE A 31 4.54 13.87 7.76
CA ILE A 31 3.39 14.74 7.95
C ILE A 31 3.76 15.92 8.85
N ASN A 32 3.48 17.13 8.37
CA ASN A 32 3.47 18.33 9.21
C ASN A 32 2.15 18.38 10.00
N LEU A 33 2.17 17.88 11.23
CA LEU A 33 0.97 17.79 12.06
C LEU A 33 0.44 19.18 12.48
N ASP A 34 1.31 20.17 12.63
CA ASP A 34 0.88 21.53 12.98
C ASP A 34 0.13 22.17 11.83
N TYR A 35 0.62 21.98 10.60
CA TYR A 35 -0.10 22.38 9.40
C TYR A 35 -1.49 21.70 9.32
N TRP A 36 -1.55 20.40 9.58
CA TRP A 36 -2.81 19.66 9.52
C TRP A 36 -3.83 20.17 10.54
N ARG A 37 -3.38 20.45 11.77
CA ARG A 37 -4.24 20.99 12.83
C ARG A 37 -4.72 22.40 12.50
N THR A 38 -3.79 23.29 12.12
CA THR A 38 -4.08 24.70 11.84
C THR A 38 -5.03 24.86 10.64
N ASN A 39 -4.89 24.00 9.61
CA ASN A 39 -5.68 24.09 8.39
C ASN A 39 -6.89 23.14 8.37
N ASN A 40 -7.17 22.47 9.49
CA ASN A 40 -8.30 21.55 9.65
C ASN A 40 -8.37 20.49 8.50
N VAL A 41 -7.22 19.92 8.15
CA VAL A 41 -7.05 19.04 7.00
C VAL A 41 -7.96 17.81 7.07
N VAL A 42 -8.21 17.27 8.27
CA VAL A 42 -9.11 16.13 8.48
C VAL A 42 -10.52 16.43 7.99
N SER A 43 -11.01 17.66 8.22
CA SER A 43 -12.33 18.09 7.69
C SER A 43 -12.35 18.08 6.16
N ALA A 44 -11.28 18.53 5.52
CA ALA A 44 -11.17 18.47 4.05
C ALA A 44 -11.18 17.03 3.53
N PHE A 45 -10.54 16.08 4.23
CA PHE A 45 -10.60 14.66 3.90
C PHE A 45 -12.02 14.10 3.98
N CYS A 46 -12.72 14.38 5.09
CA CYS A 46 -14.09 13.93 5.29
C CYS A 46 -15.05 14.51 4.25
N GLN A 47 -14.92 15.80 3.94
CA GLN A 47 -15.73 16.46 2.92
C GLN A 47 -15.52 15.82 1.53
N TYR A 48 -14.26 15.62 1.13
CA TYR A 48 -13.96 15.01 -0.16
C TYR A 48 -14.45 13.56 -0.24
N ALA A 49 -14.23 12.76 0.81
CA ALA A 49 -14.69 11.38 0.87
C ALA A 49 -16.22 11.27 0.77
N SER A 50 -16.95 12.13 1.50
CA SER A 50 -18.42 12.15 1.48
C SER A 50 -19.00 12.59 0.15
N ALA A 51 -18.32 13.52 -0.54
CA ALA A 51 -18.74 14.02 -1.85
C ALA A 51 -18.44 13.08 -3.02
N ASN A 52 -17.46 12.14 -2.83
CA ASN A 52 -16.93 11.30 -3.93
C ASN A 52 -16.81 9.82 -3.56
N PRO A 53 -17.81 9.18 -2.93
CA PRO A 53 -17.70 7.81 -2.40
C PRO A 53 -17.34 6.79 -3.49
N ASP A 54 -17.94 6.92 -4.69
CA ASP A 54 -17.73 6.00 -5.81
C ASP A 54 -16.41 6.23 -6.57
N SER A 55 -15.69 7.30 -6.24
CA SER A 55 -14.43 7.65 -6.89
C SER A 55 -13.18 7.21 -6.11
N LEU A 56 -13.34 6.63 -4.93
CA LEU A 56 -12.22 6.26 -4.05
C LEU A 56 -11.84 4.78 -4.21
N TYR A 57 -10.95 4.46 -5.16
CA TYR A 57 -10.47 3.09 -5.37
C TYR A 57 -9.29 2.73 -4.45
N CYS A 58 -8.42 3.70 -4.22
CA CYS A 58 -7.29 3.56 -3.30
C CYS A 58 -7.55 4.26 -1.96
N HIS A 59 -8.82 4.44 -1.61
CA HIS A 59 -9.31 4.93 -0.31
C HIS A 59 -8.58 6.21 0.16
N ASP A 60 -7.85 6.11 1.28
CA ASP A 60 -7.07 7.20 1.88
C ASP A 60 -6.01 7.78 0.94
N GLN A 61 -5.38 6.95 0.13
CA GLN A 61 -4.37 7.38 -0.84
C GLN A 61 -4.97 8.33 -1.90
N ASP A 62 -6.19 8.06 -2.38
CA ASP A 62 -6.89 8.93 -3.33
C ASP A 62 -7.21 10.30 -2.70
N ILE A 63 -7.71 10.29 -1.47
CA ILE A 63 -8.03 11.51 -0.72
C ILE A 63 -6.78 12.36 -0.48
N LEU A 64 -5.68 11.74 -0.02
CA LEU A 64 -4.41 12.42 0.20
C LEU A 64 -3.85 13.03 -1.08
N ASN A 65 -3.92 12.29 -2.20
CA ASN A 65 -3.46 12.79 -3.49
C ASN A 65 -4.28 13.99 -3.98
N TYR A 66 -5.60 13.95 -3.80
CA TYR A 66 -6.47 15.06 -4.17
C TYR A 66 -6.23 16.31 -3.30
N VAL A 67 -6.26 16.14 -1.98
CA VAL A 67 -6.17 17.27 -1.04
C VAL A 67 -4.79 17.91 -1.08
N PHE A 68 -3.73 17.13 -1.25
CA PHE A 68 -2.35 17.63 -1.30
C PHE A 68 -1.75 17.72 -2.70
N ARG A 69 -2.57 17.72 -3.75
CA ARG A 69 -2.07 17.77 -5.12
C ARG A 69 -1.08 18.92 -5.39
N ASP A 70 -1.30 20.08 -4.77
CA ASP A 70 -0.54 21.30 -4.99
C ASP A 70 0.58 21.55 -3.96
N CYS A 71 0.58 20.81 -2.84
CA CYS A 71 1.45 21.13 -1.70
C CYS A 71 2.15 19.89 -1.12
N LYS A 72 2.52 18.91 -1.97
CA LYS A 72 3.30 17.73 -1.58
C LYS A 72 4.76 17.82 -2.02
N ILE A 73 5.63 17.19 -1.24
CA ILE A 73 7.04 16.97 -1.61
C ILE A 73 7.23 15.46 -1.76
N LEU A 74 7.75 15.02 -2.91
CA LEU A 74 8.07 13.61 -3.12
C LEU A 74 9.42 13.28 -2.49
N LEU A 75 9.43 12.30 -1.60
CA LEU A 75 10.67 11.77 -1.04
C LEU A 75 11.43 10.94 -2.10
N PRO A 76 12.77 10.84 -2.01
CA PRO A 76 13.53 9.90 -2.82
C PRO A 76 12.98 8.47 -2.67
N LEU A 77 13.04 7.68 -3.76
CA LEU A 77 12.41 6.35 -3.84
C LEU A 77 12.86 5.40 -2.73
N ARG A 78 14.11 5.49 -2.28
CA ARG A 78 14.66 4.65 -1.21
C ARG A 78 13.85 4.66 0.09
N TYR A 79 13.07 5.72 0.36
CA TYR A 79 12.24 5.84 1.56
C TYR A 79 10.87 5.18 1.45
N ASN A 80 10.55 4.60 0.29
CA ASN A 80 9.34 3.79 0.09
C ASN A 80 9.53 2.91 -1.16
N MET A 81 10.41 1.90 -1.05
CA MET A 81 10.73 0.99 -2.15
C MET A 81 9.60 0.00 -2.36
N LEU A 82 8.73 0.32 -3.32
CA LEU A 82 7.56 -0.49 -3.69
C LEU A 82 7.98 -1.78 -4.40
N ASN A 83 7.14 -2.82 -4.38
CA ASN A 83 7.40 -4.09 -5.07
C ASN A 83 7.80 -3.91 -6.53
N GLU A 84 7.13 -3.04 -7.24
CA GLU A 84 7.34 -2.78 -8.67
C GLU A 84 8.76 -2.28 -8.97
N TYR A 85 9.43 -1.64 -8.03
CA TYR A 85 10.80 -1.15 -8.18
C TYR A 85 11.85 -2.26 -8.08
N TRP A 86 11.48 -3.46 -7.65
CA TRP A 86 12.38 -4.62 -7.52
C TRP A 86 12.30 -5.57 -8.70
N PHE A 87 11.17 -5.54 -9.43
CA PHE A 87 10.97 -6.40 -10.57
C PHE A 87 11.14 -5.60 -11.87
N LYS A 88 11.84 -6.17 -12.85
CA LYS A 88 11.94 -5.60 -14.20
C LYS A 88 10.58 -5.72 -14.92
N THR A 89 9.58 -5.02 -14.44
CA THR A 89 8.39 -4.77 -15.24
C THR A 89 8.75 -3.74 -16.30
N ARG A 90 8.20 -3.88 -17.51
CA ARG A 90 8.37 -2.89 -18.57
C ARG A 90 7.77 -1.58 -18.10
N HIS A 91 8.61 -0.75 -17.47
CA HIS A 91 8.24 0.62 -17.17
C HIS A 91 8.18 1.36 -18.50
N SER A 92 6.98 1.77 -18.89
CA SER A 92 6.79 2.73 -19.96
C SER A 92 7.59 3.99 -19.60
N VAL A 93 8.56 4.32 -20.45
CA VAL A 93 9.32 5.59 -20.48
C VAL A 93 9.41 6.29 -19.11
N VAL A 94 10.28 5.79 -18.26
CA VAL A 94 10.67 6.49 -17.02
C VAL A 94 11.83 7.43 -17.35
N SER A 95 11.85 8.61 -16.71
CA SER A 95 13.01 9.50 -16.85
C SER A 95 14.26 8.82 -16.28
N TRP A 96 15.44 9.19 -16.79
CA TRP A 96 16.72 8.65 -16.30
C TRP A 96 16.93 8.94 -14.80
N GLU A 97 16.39 10.05 -14.29
CA GLU A 97 16.44 10.39 -12.87
C GLU A 97 15.63 9.40 -12.02
N PHE A 98 14.46 9.00 -12.49
CA PHE A 98 13.65 7.99 -11.81
C PHE A 98 14.37 6.64 -11.81
N GLU A 99 14.93 6.23 -12.94
CA GLU A 99 15.69 4.98 -13.06
C GLU A 99 16.92 5.00 -12.14
N SER A 100 17.66 6.10 -12.11
CA SER A 100 18.82 6.29 -11.23
C SER A 100 18.43 6.19 -9.75
N GLN A 101 17.34 6.83 -9.34
CA GLN A 101 16.84 6.72 -7.97
C GLN A 101 16.38 5.31 -7.64
N MET A 102 15.76 4.61 -8.59
CA MET A 102 15.31 3.23 -8.41
C MET A 102 16.50 2.28 -8.21
N LEU A 103 17.53 2.35 -9.07
CA LEU A 103 18.74 1.55 -8.97
C LEU A 103 19.48 1.84 -7.65
N TYR A 104 19.61 3.10 -7.27
CA TYR A 104 20.19 3.47 -5.99
C TYR A 104 19.36 2.93 -4.80
N GLY A 105 18.04 3.05 -4.86
CA GLY A 105 17.12 2.54 -3.84
C GLY A 105 17.15 1.02 -3.69
N GLN A 106 17.37 0.27 -4.79
CA GLN A 106 17.55 -1.19 -4.75
C GLN A 106 18.83 -1.59 -3.98
N GLN A 107 19.89 -0.80 -4.11
CA GLN A 107 21.15 -1.06 -3.42
C GLN A 107 21.15 -0.53 -1.98
N HIS A 108 20.45 0.57 -1.73
CA HIS A 108 20.46 1.30 -0.46
C HIS A 108 19.03 1.63 0.03
N PRO A 109 18.13 0.62 0.19
CA PRO A 109 16.77 0.89 0.65
C PRO A 109 16.80 1.37 2.11
N ALA A 110 16.05 2.44 2.40
CA ALA A 110 15.80 2.86 3.76
C ALA A 110 14.52 2.20 4.31
N ILE A 111 13.47 2.11 3.46
CA ILE A 111 12.21 1.44 3.79
C ILE A 111 11.82 0.54 2.62
N ILE A 112 11.65 -0.75 2.90
CA ILE A 112 11.15 -1.74 1.93
C ILE A 112 9.65 -1.89 2.16
N HIS A 113 8.85 -1.50 1.17
CA HIS A 113 7.41 -1.58 1.25
C HIS A 113 6.90 -2.75 0.39
N PHE A 114 6.56 -3.85 1.02
CA PHE A 114 5.99 -5.02 0.36
C PHE A 114 4.54 -4.75 -0.07
N THR A 115 4.37 -3.99 -1.15
CA THR A 115 3.09 -3.77 -1.82
C THR A 115 2.65 -5.02 -2.58
N GLY A 116 1.37 -5.13 -2.91
CA GLY A 116 0.88 -6.26 -3.69
C GLY A 116 0.95 -7.62 -2.98
N LEU A 117 0.73 -8.69 -3.74
CA LEU A 117 0.67 -10.08 -3.27
C LEU A 117 1.55 -10.99 -4.16
N PRO A 118 2.11 -12.10 -3.61
CA PRO A 118 2.03 -12.54 -2.21
C PRO A 118 2.92 -11.69 -1.28
N LYS A 119 2.45 -11.47 -0.06
CA LYS A 119 3.21 -10.75 0.98
C LYS A 119 4.41 -11.59 1.48
N PRO A 120 5.43 -10.98 2.12
CA PRO A 120 6.66 -11.69 2.51
C PRO A 120 6.45 -12.82 3.51
N TRP A 121 5.36 -12.82 4.27
CA TRP A 121 5.00 -13.90 5.19
C TRP A 121 4.35 -15.11 4.51
N PHE A 122 4.21 -15.12 3.18
CA PHE A 122 3.79 -16.29 2.42
C PHE A 122 5.00 -17.03 1.85
N SER A 123 4.97 -18.37 1.89
CA SER A 123 6.07 -19.23 1.44
C SER A 123 6.39 -19.07 -0.05
N ASN A 124 5.40 -18.74 -0.87
CA ASN A 124 5.55 -18.50 -2.30
C ASN A 124 5.85 -17.04 -2.68
N CYS A 125 6.17 -16.18 -1.72
CA CYS A 125 6.67 -14.84 -1.99
C CYS A 125 8.07 -14.92 -2.61
N ARG A 126 8.24 -14.32 -3.80
CA ARG A 126 9.51 -14.29 -4.55
C ARG A 126 10.18 -12.92 -4.50
N HIS A 127 9.77 -12.07 -3.58
CA HIS A 127 10.37 -10.76 -3.45
C HIS A 127 11.84 -10.88 -3.04
N PRO A 128 12.81 -10.21 -3.74
CA PRO A 128 14.25 -10.36 -3.47
C PRO A 128 14.62 -9.95 -2.05
N MET A 129 13.87 -9.04 -1.42
CA MET A 129 14.09 -8.59 -0.05
C MET A 129 13.29 -9.39 1.01
N LYS A 130 12.70 -10.55 0.65
CA LYS A 130 12.08 -11.45 1.64
C LYS A 130 13.05 -11.84 2.77
N PRO A 131 14.35 -12.10 2.55
CA PRO A 131 15.29 -12.38 3.63
C PRO A 131 15.37 -11.28 4.69
N GLU A 132 15.23 -10.00 4.31
CA GLU A 132 15.18 -8.90 5.28
C GLU A 132 13.92 -8.95 6.16
N PHE A 133 12.76 -9.24 5.57
CA PHE A 133 11.55 -9.47 6.35
C PHE A 133 11.75 -10.61 7.36
N GLU A 134 12.33 -11.74 6.94
CA GLU A 134 12.59 -12.89 7.82
C GLU A 134 13.56 -12.54 8.94
N ARG A 135 14.59 -11.76 8.66
CA ARG A 135 15.54 -11.26 9.67
C ARG A 135 14.83 -10.49 10.78
N TYR A 136 13.92 -9.57 10.42
CA TYR A 136 13.14 -8.82 11.41
C TYR A 136 12.08 -9.69 12.09
N ARG A 137 11.40 -10.58 11.35
CA ARG A 137 10.44 -11.52 11.93
C ARG A 137 11.06 -12.38 13.02
N ALA A 138 12.30 -12.85 12.83
CA ALA A 138 13.04 -13.63 13.81
C ALA A 138 13.25 -12.92 15.16
N MET A 139 13.20 -11.59 15.18
CA MET A 139 13.31 -10.75 16.39
C MET A 139 11.97 -10.54 17.10
N THR A 140 10.87 -11.06 16.56
CA THR A 140 9.51 -10.85 17.07
C THR A 140 8.93 -12.11 17.70
N PRO A 141 7.87 -12.02 18.51
CA PRO A 141 7.14 -13.19 19.01
C PRO A 141 6.55 -14.10 17.92
N TRP A 142 6.43 -13.60 16.68
CA TRP A 142 5.88 -14.36 15.55
C TRP A 142 6.92 -15.17 14.76
N ARG A 143 8.16 -15.27 15.23
CA ARG A 143 9.25 -15.99 14.57
C ARG A 143 8.90 -17.45 14.22
N ASP A 144 8.12 -18.13 15.07
CA ASP A 144 7.78 -19.54 14.94
C ASP A 144 6.46 -19.78 14.18
N VAL A 145 5.82 -18.71 13.69
CA VAL A 145 4.57 -18.83 12.91
C VAL A 145 4.89 -19.45 11.55
N LYS A 146 4.24 -20.58 11.25
CA LYS A 146 4.40 -21.30 9.99
C LYS A 146 3.91 -20.46 8.81
N GLU A 147 4.74 -20.36 7.77
CA GLU A 147 4.36 -19.74 6.52
C GLU A 147 3.24 -20.52 5.82
N ARG A 148 2.32 -19.79 5.23
CA ARG A 148 1.27 -20.34 4.36
C ARG A 148 1.59 -20.00 2.90
N LYS A 149 1.01 -20.77 1.97
CA LYS A 149 1.09 -20.44 0.54
C LYS A 149 -0.06 -19.50 0.16
N TRP A 150 0.25 -18.39 -0.49
CA TRP A 150 -0.78 -17.52 -1.06
C TRP A 150 -1.48 -18.22 -2.24
N GLY A 151 -2.81 -18.15 -2.29
CA GLY A 151 -3.60 -18.79 -3.34
C GLY A 151 -3.87 -20.28 -3.11
N ASP A 152 -3.58 -20.81 -1.92
CA ASP A 152 -3.97 -22.18 -1.56
C ASP A 152 -5.50 -22.30 -1.54
N ILE A 153 -6.02 -23.31 -2.25
CA ILE A 153 -7.46 -23.61 -2.35
C ILE A 153 -8.10 -23.72 -0.98
N LYS A 154 -7.39 -24.32 -0.01
CA LYS A 154 -7.86 -24.42 1.38
C LYS A 154 -8.13 -23.04 1.98
N HIS A 155 -7.23 -22.08 1.78
CA HIS A 155 -7.39 -20.70 2.27
C HIS A 155 -8.55 -19.97 1.58
N PHE A 156 -8.77 -20.22 0.29
CA PHE A 156 -9.90 -19.68 -0.46
C PHE A 156 -11.24 -20.22 0.08
N ILE A 157 -11.32 -21.54 0.32
CA ILE A 157 -12.52 -22.18 0.90
C ILE A 157 -12.78 -21.67 2.33
N GLU A 158 -11.75 -21.58 3.17
CA GLU A 158 -11.85 -21.01 4.53
C GLU A 158 -12.38 -19.57 4.49
N HIS A 159 -11.89 -18.74 3.55
CA HIS A 159 -12.34 -17.35 3.40
C HIS A 159 -13.80 -17.26 2.95
N ILE A 160 -14.24 -18.10 2.00
CA ILE A 160 -15.64 -18.17 1.58
C ILE A 160 -16.53 -18.65 2.73
N ALA A 161 -16.15 -19.71 3.42
CA ALA A 161 -16.90 -20.22 4.57
C ALA A 161 -17.07 -19.16 5.67
N GLN A 162 -16.00 -18.40 5.96
CA GLN A 162 -16.06 -17.30 6.92
C GLN A 162 -16.98 -16.18 6.47
N LYS A 163 -16.94 -15.78 5.18
CA LYS A 163 -17.87 -14.77 4.65
C LYS A 163 -19.32 -15.23 4.76
N LEU A 164 -19.59 -16.49 4.47
CA LEU A 164 -20.95 -17.05 4.60
C LEU A 164 -21.43 -17.03 6.06
N LEU A 165 -20.55 -17.34 7.04
CA LEU A 165 -20.88 -17.27 8.47
C LEU A 165 -21.17 -15.83 8.93
N VAL A 166 -20.54 -14.83 8.35
CA VAL A 166 -20.87 -13.41 8.61
C VAL A 166 -22.20 -13.04 8.00
N LEU A 167 -22.45 -13.40 6.75
CA LEU A 167 -23.69 -13.12 6.04
C LEU A 167 -24.91 -13.80 6.69
N SER A 168 -24.69 -14.98 7.30
CA SER A 168 -25.73 -15.69 8.07
C SER A 168 -25.96 -15.14 9.48
N GLY A 169 -25.21 -14.12 9.91
CA GLY A 169 -25.28 -13.55 11.27
C GLY A 169 -24.69 -14.45 12.37
N MET A 170 -24.07 -15.58 12.01
CA MET A 170 -23.43 -16.49 12.98
C MET A 170 -22.09 -16.00 13.49
N ARG A 171 -21.48 -14.97 12.84
CA ARG A 171 -20.23 -14.33 13.28
C ARG A 171 -20.24 -12.83 12.97
N ASN A 172 -19.62 -12.03 13.85
CA ASN A 172 -19.38 -10.61 13.61
C ASN A 172 -18.28 -10.41 12.55
N ALA A 173 -18.45 -9.42 11.68
CA ALA A 173 -17.46 -9.06 10.65
C ALA A 173 -16.08 -8.74 11.24
N ASP A 174 -16.04 -7.97 12.34
CA ASP A 174 -14.82 -7.56 13.03
C ASP A 174 -13.99 -8.72 13.58
N PHE A 175 -14.67 -9.81 13.98
CA PHE A 175 -14.01 -11.01 14.51
C PHE A 175 -13.25 -11.80 13.44
N ILE A 176 -13.58 -11.63 12.17
CA ILE A 176 -12.95 -12.35 11.05
C ILE A 176 -11.61 -11.72 10.67
N GLU A 177 -11.53 -10.40 10.69
CA GLU A 177 -10.30 -9.69 10.34
C GLU A 177 -9.24 -9.85 11.42
N PHE A 178 -9.61 -9.81 12.69
CA PHE A 178 -8.66 -9.86 13.79
C PHE A 178 -8.08 -11.26 14.02
N ASN A 179 -8.89 -12.32 14.02
CA ASN A 179 -8.43 -13.69 14.22
C ASN A 179 -7.69 -14.32 13.03
N LYS A 180 -7.69 -13.69 11.88
CA LYS A 180 -6.94 -14.15 10.71
C LYS A 180 -5.43 -13.98 10.90
N TYR A 181 -5.02 -13.07 11.77
CA TYR A 181 -3.62 -12.70 11.98
C TYR A 181 -3.11 -12.94 13.39
N VAL A 182 -3.98 -13.15 14.36
CA VAL A 182 -3.64 -13.39 15.76
C VAL A 182 -4.28 -14.71 16.21
N LYS A 183 -3.53 -15.82 16.18
CA LYS A 183 -3.78 -16.91 17.10
C LYS A 183 -3.09 -16.51 18.40
N LEU A 184 -3.87 -16.03 19.35
CA LEU A 184 -3.50 -16.03 20.74
C LEU A 184 -3.32 -17.47 21.22
#